data_5a971730e3cd5db5e829b500c899f597
#
_entry.id   5a971730e3cd5db5e829b500c899f597
#
_cell.length_a   1.000
_cell.length_b   1.000
_cell.length_c   1.000
_cell.angle_alpha   90.00
_cell.angle_beta   90.00
_cell.angle_gamma   90.00
#
_symmetry.space_group_name_H-M   'P 1'
#
loop_
_entity.id
_entity.type
_entity.pdbx_description
1 polymer ?
#
loop_
_entity_poly.entity_id
_entity_poly.type
_entity_poly.pdbx_seq_one_letter_code
_entity_poly.pdbx_strand_id
1 'polypeptide(L)'
;MPENSSNEAASLANIEKSFGGGPDSMVHVLKGSTLTACMGEMLLLIGPSGCGKTTLLSILCGTLKPDAGQATLFGRKLQEMKDSEITKYRGQNIGFVFQQFNLIPTLTLAENVAVPLLINGFSTRNAERMACEALARVGLGDRTRTKPGKLSGGQQQRVAIARALVHSPRLIVCDEPTSALDKETGAQIMDFLREIANDDQRAVIIVTHDPRIYKYADRIAEMEDGRILQETTGKTAIAEKYLSVPH
;
A
#
# COMPACT_ATOMS: atom_id res chain seq x y z
N MET A 1 -16.84 -16.75 -18.83
CA MET A 1 -15.79 -16.23 -19.71
C MET A 1 -14.72 -15.62 -18.85
N PRO A 2 -13.44 -16.01 -18.93
CA PRO A 2 -12.38 -15.35 -18.20
C PRO A 2 -11.91 -14.16 -19.06
N GLU A 3 -12.48 -12.99 -18.81
CA GLU A 3 -12.02 -11.74 -19.43
C GLU A 3 -11.13 -10.98 -18.46
N ASN A 4 -9.95 -10.56 -18.97
CA ASN A 4 -9.02 -9.58 -18.45
C ASN A 4 -8.00 -9.96 -17.35
N SER A 5 -7.27 -11.05 -17.51
CA SER A 5 -6.03 -11.28 -16.74
C SER A 5 -4.88 -10.30 -17.09
N SER A 6 -5.01 -9.47 -18.11
CA SER A 6 -3.94 -8.56 -18.58
C SER A 6 -3.81 -7.26 -17.78
N ASN A 7 -4.81 -6.88 -16.98
CA ASN A 7 -4.82 -5.62 -16.21
C ASN A 7 -4.72 -5.82 -14.69
N GLU A 8 -4.65 -7.05 -14.20
CA GLU A 8 -4.55 -7.34 -12.77
C GLU A 8 -3.13 -7.07 -12.23
N ALA A 9 -3.03 -6.18 -11.25
CA ALA A 9 -1.80 -5.95 -10.49
C ALA A 9 -1.63 -7.02 -9.39
N ALA A 10 -2.70 -7.28 -8.65
CA ALA A 10 -2.73 -8.27 -7.58
C ALA A 10 -4.11 -8.90 -7.47
N SER A 11 -4.15 -10.19 -7.13
CA SER A 11 -5.39 -10.94 -6.92
C SER A 11 -5.27 -11.87 -5.72
N LEU A 12 -6.28 -11.84 -4.88
CA LEU A 12 -6.47 -12.71 -3.73
C LEU A 12 -7.77 -13.48 -3.95
N ALA A 13 -7.73 -14.80 -3.97
CA ALA A 13 -8.89 -15.65 -4.21
C ALA A 13 -9.12 -16.59 -3.01
N ASN A 14 -10.27 -16.45 -2.34
CA ASN A 14 -10.71 -17.28 -1.22
C ASN A 14 -9.65 -17.40 -0.11
N ILE A 15 -9.05 -16.31 0.29
CA ILE A 15 -7.98 -16.28 1.28
C ILE A 15 -8.52 -16.57 2.68
N GLU A 16 -7.94 -17.58 3.32
CA GLU A 16 -8.16 -17.91 4.72
C GLU A 16 -6.88 -17.70 5.52
N LYS A 17 -7.01 -17.18 6.75
CA LYS A 17 -5.91 -17.03 7.68
C LYS A 17 -6.39 -17.08 9.12
N SER A 18 -5.71 -17.91 9.90
CA SER A 18 -5.94 -18.07 11.33
C SER A 18 -4.65 -17.87 12.11
N PHE A 19 -4.78 -17.42 13.35
CA PHE A 19 -3.67 -17.28 14.30
C PHE A 19 -4.05 -17.95 15.61
N GLY A 20 -3.06 -18.49 16.32
CA GLY A 20 -3.24 -19.15 17.61
C GLY A 20 -2.51 -20.48 17.67
N GLY A 21 -2.26 -21.00 18.88
CA GLY A 21 -1.41 -22.18 19.13
C GLY A 21 -2.19 -23.46 19.52
N GLY A 22 -3.52 -23.46 19.50
CA GLY A 22 -4.33 -24.63 19.87
C GLY A 22 -5.80 -24.45 19.49
N PRO A 23 -6.59 -25.57 19.54
CA PRO A 23 -8.01 -25.54 19.09
C PRO A 23 -8.85 -24.48 19.78
N ASP A 24 -8.64 -24.24 21.08
CA ASP A 24 -9.43 -23.32 21.89
C ASP A 24 -8.93 -21.85 21.81
N SER A 25 -7.79 -21.60 21.18
CA SER A 25 -7.20 -20.25 21.04
C SER A 25 -7.07 -19.80 19.58
N MET A 26 -7.64 -20.54 18.63
CA MET A 26 -7.56 -20.22 17.21
C MET A 26 -8.51 -19.09 16.85
N VAL A 27 -7.97 -18.00 16.29
CA VAL A 27 -8.71 -16.84 15.79
C VAL A 27 -8.68 -16.84 14.27
N HIS A 28 -9.85 -17.02 13.65
CA HIS A 28 -10.02 -16.95 12.20
C HIS A 28 -10.10 -15.49 11.78
N VAL A 29 -9.01 -14.94 11.23
CA VAL A 29 -8.91 -13.53 10.85
C VAL A 29 -9.38 -13.29 9.43
N LEU A 30 -9.08 -14.18 8.49
CA LEU A 30 -9.61 -14.12 7.12
C LEU A 30 -10.43 -15.39 6.84
N LYS A 31 -11.61 -15.19 6.26
CA LYS A 31 -12.66 -16.20 6.15
C LYS A 31 -13.14 -16.36 4.70
N GLY A 32 -12.19 -16.58 3.77
CA GLY A 32 -12.48 -16.71 2.34
C GLY A 32 -12.52 -15.34 1.62
N SER A 33 -11.65 -14.41 2.00
CA SER A 33 -11.59 -13.08 1.37
C SER A 33 -11.11 -13.16 -0.07
N THR A 34 -11.82 -12.48 -0.96
CA THR A 34 -11.44 -12.31 -2.38
C THR A 34 -11.34 -10.83 -2.70
N LEU A 35 -10.21 -10.40 -3.30
CA LEU A 35 -9.96 -9.01 -3.67
C LEU A 35 -9.03 -8.98 -4.88
N THR A 36 -9.32 -8.11 -5.85
CA THR A 36 -8.43 -7.86 -7.00
C THR A 36 -8.07 -6.38 -7.03
N ALA A 37 -6.83 -6.05 -7.38
CA ALA A 37 -6.40 -4.69 -7.67
C ALA A 37 -5.92 -4.62 -9.12
N CYS A 38 -6.33 -3.56 -9.85
CA CYS A 38 -6.01 -3.38 -11.25
C CYS A 38 -4.95 -2.30 -11.46
N MET A 39 -4.24 -2.38 -12.58
CA MET A 39 -3.33 -1.32 -13.01
C MET A 39 -4.14 -0.06 -13.39
N GLY A 40 -3.58 1.13 -13.12
CA GLY A 40 -4.27 2.41 -13.36
C GLY A 40 -5.38 2.71 -12.35
N GLU A 41 -5.47 1.95 -11.24
CA GLU A 41 -6.55 2.05 -10.26
C GLU A 41 -6.05 2.52 -8.89
N MET A 42 -6.83 3.37 -8.23
CA MET A 42 -6.76 3.61 -6.80
C MET A 42 -7.89 2.85 -6.10
N LEU A 43 -7.54 1.73 -5.47
CA LEU A 43 -8.44 0.90 -4.67
C LEU A 43 -8.34 1.30 -3.19
N LEU A 44 -9.46 1.64 -2.56
CA LEU A 44 -9.55 1.77 -1.12
C LEU A 44 -10.11 0.49 -0.48
N LEU A 45 -9.44 -0.02 0.54
CA LEU A 45 -9.91 -1.09 1.40
C LEU A 45 -10.33 -0.48 2.73
N ILE A 46 -11.64 -0.47 2.99
CA ILE A 46 -12.24 0.15 4.18
C ILE A 46 -12.87 -0.91 5.09
N GLY A 47 -13.10 -0.55 6.34
CA GLY A 47 -13.75 -1.42 7.33
C GLY A 47 -13.30 -1.12 8.75
N PRO A 48 -13.97 -1.69 9.77
CA PRO A 48 -13.66 -1.45 11.17
C PRO A 48 -12.25 -1.93 11.55
N SER A 49 -11.71 -1.39 12.65
CA SER A 49 -10.44 -1.85 13.19
C SER A 49 -10.51 -3.33 13.57
N GLY A 50 -9.46 -4.08 13.28
CA GLY A 50 -9.39 -5.52 13.59
C GLY A 50 -10.13 -6.46 12.61
N CYS A 51 -10.81 -5.96 11.57
CA CYS A 51 -11.51 -6.83 10.61
C CYS A 51 -10.61 -7.64 9.66
N GLY A 52 -9.27 -7.48 9.73
CA GLY A 52 -8.32 -8.27 8.94
C GLY A 52 -7.63 -7.55 7.78
N LYS A 53 -7.82 -6.24 7.56
CA LYS A 53 -7.24 -5.46 6.44
C LYS A 53 -5.72 -5.59 6.35
N THR A 54 -5.01 -5.35 7.43
CA THR A 54 -3.54 -5.46 7.48
C THR A 54 -3.05 -6.89 7.23
N THR A 55 -3.80 -7.90 7.70
CA THR A 55 -3.51 -9.30 7.42
C THR A 55 -3.69 -9.62 5.94
N LEU A 56 -4.78 -9.13 5.32
CA LEU A 56 -5.06 -9.30 3.90
C LEU A 56 -3.97 -8.65 3.03
N LEU A 57 -3.57 -7.40 3.37
CA LEU A 57 -2.45 -6.73 2.71
C LEU A 57 -1.12 -7.46 2.89
N SER A 58 -0.86 -8.02 4.06
CA SER A 58 0.37 -8.79 4.32
C SER A 58 0.46 -10.01 3.41
N ILE A 59 -0.66 -10.68 3.15
CA ILE A 59 -0.74 -11.81 2.22
C ILE A 59 -0.56 -11.33 0.78
N LEU A 60 -1.25 -10.26 0.39
CA LEU A 60 -1.13 -9.65 -0.94
C LEU A 60 0.31 -9.25 -1.26
N CYS A 61 1.02 -8.70 -0.28
CA CYS A 61 2.43 -8.32 -0.42
C CYS A 61 3.40 -9.50 -0.27
N GLY A 62 2.94 -10.72 0.02
CA GLY A 62 3.79 -11.90 0.21
C GLY A 62 4.67 -11.83 1.47
N THR A 63 4.29 -11.06 2.49
CA THR A 63 4.96 -11.05 3.81
C THR A 63 4.36 -12.09 4.75
N LEU A 64 3.16 -12.55 4.46
CA LEU A 64 2.44 -13.59 5.21
C LEU A 64 1.90 -14.63 4.22
N LYS A 65 2.01 -15.91 4.56
CA LYS A 65 1.40 -17.00 3.79
C LYS A 65 -0.04 -17.21 4.25
N PRO A 66 -1.00 -17.35 3.33
CA PRO A 66 -2.37 -17.76 3.69
C PRO A 66 -2.37 -19.24 4.12
N ASP A 67 -3.39 -19.63 4.87
CA ASP A 67 -3.62 -21.02 5.25
C ASP A 67 -4.38 -21.77 4.13
N ALA A 68 -5.25 -21.03 3.39
CA ALA A 68 -5.91 -21.52 2.18
C ALA A 68 -6.15 -20.36 1.20
N GLY A 69 -6.50 -20.69 -0.04
CA GLY A 69 -6.71 -19.73 -1.12
C GLY A 69 -5.45 -19.43 -1.92
N GLN A 70 -5.53 -18.49 -2.85
CA GLN A 70 -4.46 -18.15 -3.79
C GLN A 70 -4.19 -16.65 -3.81
N ALA A 71 -2.90 -16.28 -3.69
CA ALA A 71 -2.41 -14.92 -3.86
C ALA A 71 -1.55 -14.82 -5.13
N THR A 72 -1.90 -13.90 -6.01
CA THR A 72 -1.20 -13.65 -7.27
C THR A 72 -0.76 -12.19 -7.32
N LEU A 73 0.48 -11.95 -7.75
CA LEU A 73 1.04 -10.62 -7.95
C LEU A 73 1.64 -10.52 -9.34
N PHE A 74 1.10 -9.64 -10.18
CA PHE A 74 1.47 -9.48 -11.59
C PHE A 74 1.52 -10.82 -12.36
N GLY A 75 0.47 -11.64 -12.19
CA GLY A 75 0.33 -12.95 -12.84
C GLY A 75 1.16 -14.07 -12.21
N ARG A 76 1.97 -13.82 -11.18
CA ARG A 76 2.78 -14.85 -10.49
C ARG A 76 2.10 -15.26 -9.19
N LYS A 77 1.87 -16.57 -9.02
CA LYS A 77 1.32 -17.15 -7.79
C LYS A 77 2.37 -17.16 -6.70
N LEU A 78 2.10 -16.45 -5.60
CA LEU A 78 3.08 -16.30 -4.52
C LEU A 78 3.38 -17.62 -3.79
N GLN A 79 2.40 -18.52 -3.69
CA GLN A 79 2.56 -19.82 -3.04
C GLN A 79 3.50 -20.78 -3.80
N GLU A 80 3.70 -20.57 -5.11
CA GLU A 80 4.61 -21.38 -5.94
C GLU A 80 6.06 -20.89 -5.88
N MET A 81 6.30 -19.72 -5.25
CA MET A 81 7.62 -19.11 -5.15
C MET A 81 8.31 -19.48 -3.81
N LYS A 82 9.64 -19.59 -3.84
CA LYS A 82 10.43 -19.69 -2.62
C LYS A 82 10.44 -18.37 -1.84
N ASP A 83 10.61 -18.41 -0.52
CA ASP A 83 10.60 -17.22 0.34
C ASP A 83 11.64 -16.16 -0.07
N SER A 84 12.82 -16.60 -0.52
CA SER A 84 13.86 -15.70 -1.05
C SER A 84 13.46 -15.03 -2.36
N GLU A 85 12.72 -15.75 -3.22
CA GLU A 85 12.20 -15.22 -4.48
C GLU A 85 11.07 -14.21 -4.23
N ILE A 86 10.14 -14.54 -3.31
CA ILE A 86 9.06 -13.61 -2.90
C ILE A 86 9.68 -12.32 -2.34
N THR A 87 10.67 -12.44 -1.45
CA THR A 87 11.34 -11.27 -0.85
C THR A 87 11.97 -10.37 -1.90
N LYS A 88 12.70 -10.94 -2.85
CA LYS A 88 13.28 -10.20 -3.97
C LYS A 88 12.20 -9.59 -4.87
N TYR A 89 11.19 -10.37 -5.22
CA TYR A 89 10.12 -9.96 -6.13
C TYR A 89 9.31 -8.79 -5.56
N ARG A 90 8.91 -8.85 -4.28
CA ARG A 90 8.22 -7.73 -3.63
C ARG A 90 9.12 -6.50 -3.51
N GLY A 91 10.41 -6.66 -3.16
CA GLY A 91 11.37 -5.57 -3.07
C GLY A 91 11.56 -4.80 -4.37
N GLN A 92 11.29 -5.44 -5.52
CA GLN A 92 11.37 -4.83 -6.85
C GLN A 92 10.05 -4.22 -7.31
N ASN A 93 8.91 -4.76 -6.88
CA ASN A 93 7.61 -4.45 -7.47
C ASN A 93 6.64 -3.73 -6.52
N ILE A 94 6.88 -3.73 -5.20
CA ILE A 94 5.98 -3.13 -4.22
C ILE A 94 6.65 -1.99 -3.48
N GLY A 95 6.00 -0.83 -3.45
CA GLY A 95 6.28 0.27 -2.54
C GLY A 95 5.31 0.26 -1.38
N PHE A 96 5.81 0.30 -0.13
CA PHE A 96 4.96 0.28 1.05
C PHE A 96 5.08 1.58 1.85
N VAL A 97 3.93 2.21 2.14
CA VAL A 97 3.79 3.39 2.99
C VAL A 97 3.09 2.97 4.28
N PHE A 98 3.78 3.03 5.40
CA PHE A 98 3.28 2.64 6.71
C PHE A 98 2.59 3.79 7.44
N GLN A 99 1.64 3.49 8.30
CA GLN A 99 0.93 4.44 9.15
C GLN A 99 1.88 5.29 10.02
N GLN A 100 2.92 4.68 10.60
CA GLN A 100 3.90 5.35 11.48
C GLN A 100 5.18 5.76 10.74
N PHE A 101 5.13 6.04 9.45
CA PHE A 101 6.24 6.42 8.57
C PHE A 101 7.39 5.40 8.52
N ASN A 102 7.75 4.76 9.64
CA ASN A 102 8.85 3.79 9.79
C ASN A 102 10.18 4.29 9.19
N LEU A 103 10.50 5.57 9.41
CA LEU A 103 11.79 6.13 9.05
C LEU A 103 12.85 5.71 10.07
N ILE A 104 14.05 5.41 9.59
CA ILE A 104 15.18 5.04 10.44
C ILE A 104 15.75 6.34 11.05
N PRO A 105 15.66 6.54 12.39
CA PRO A 105 15.94 7.86 12.99
C PRO A 105 17.41 8.29 12.91
N THR A 106 18.31 7.31 12.80
CA THR A 106 19.77 7.54 12.73
C THR A 106 20.24 7.93 11.35
N LEU A 107 19.49 7.58 10.30
CA LEU A 107 19.80 7.89 8.91
C LEU A 107 19.27 9.28 8.50
N THR A 108 19.94 9.91 7.56
CA THR A 108 19.47 11.10 6.84
C THR A 108 18.24 10.78 5.97
N LEU A 109 17.56 11.79 5.42
CA LEU A 109 16.44 11.58 4.53
C LEU A 109 16.87 10.86 3.25
N ALA A 110 18.00 11.26 2.67
CA ALA A 110 18.52 10.60 1.47
C ALA A 110 18.85 9.12 1.73
N GLU A 111 19.49 8.81 2.86
CA GLU A 111 19.78 7.42 3.26
C GLU A 111 18.50 6.62 3.49
N ASN A 112 17.48 7.19 4.17
CA ASN A 112 16.18 6.52 4.34
C ASN A 112 15.54 6.16 2.99
N VAL A 113 15.54 7.09 2.05
CA VAL A 113 14.96 6.89 0.72
C VAL A 113 15.81 5.93 -0.12
N ALA A 114 17.12 5.89 0.08
CA ALA A 114 18.03 5.01 -0.66
C ALA A 114 17.91 3.52 -0.25
N VAL A 115 17.38 3.20 0.95
CA VAL A 115 17.33 1.82 1.47
C VAL A 115 16.77 0.81 0.48
N PRO A 116 15.61 1.01 -0.18
CA PRO A 116 15.09 0.04 -1.14
C PRO A 116 16.01 -0.19 -2.34
N LEU A 117 16.70 0.85 -2.79
CA LEU A 117 17.65 0.74 -3.91
C LEU A 117 18.89 -0.08 -3.52
N LEU A 118 19.42 0.14 -2.32
CA LEU A 118 20.56 -0.64 -1.79
C LEU A 118 20.20 -2.11 -1.64
N ILE A 119 19.00 -2.42 -1.13
CA ILE A 119 18.49 -3.80 -1.04
C ILE A 119 18.36 -4.44 -2.43
N ASN A 120 17.99 -3.66 -3.45
CA ASN A 120 17.90 -4.11 -4.83
C ASN A 120 19.26 -4.15 -5.57
N GLY A 121 20.38 -3.90 -4.88
CA GLY A 121 21.73 -4.06 -5.42
C GLY A 121 22.27 -2.84 -6.18
N PHE A 122 21.65 -1.67 -6.07
CA PHE A 122 22.20 -0.44 -6.62
C PHE A 122 23.47 -0.02 -5.85
N SER A 123 24.44 0.57 -6.57
CA SER A 123 25.60 1.17 -5.89
C SER A 123 25.18 2.34 -5.01
N THR A 124 25.89 2.55 -3.89
CA THR A 124 25.61 3.64 -2.93
C THR A 124 25.49 5.00 -3.62
N ARG A 125 26.40 5.30 -4.56
CA ARG A 125 26.40 6.57 -5.31
C ARG A 125 25.12 6.74 -6.15
N ASN A 126 24.67 5.70 -6.85
CA ASN A 126 23.46 5.75 -7.65
C ASN A 126 22.21 5.83 -6.77
N ALA A 127 22.16 5.05 -5.69
CA ALA A 127 21.07 5.06 -4.74
C ALA A 127 20.89 6.44 -4.08
N GLU A 128 22.00 7.10 -3.67
CA GLU A 128 21.95 8.43 -3.08
C GLU A 128 21.47 9.49 -4.11
N ARG A 129 21.96 9.46 -5.35
CA ARG A 129 21.49 10.37 -6.40
C ARG A 129 20.00 10.22 -6.65
N MET A 130 19.50 8.99 -6.84
CA MET A 130 18.08 8.72 -7.07
C MET A 130 17.23 9.11 -5.85
N ALA A 131 17.73 8.89 -4.63
CA ALA A 131 17.06 9.30 -3.41
C ALA A 131 16.91 10.82 -3.31
N CYS A 132 17.96 11.59 -3.67
CA CYS A 132 17.90 13.06 -3.71
C CYS A 132 16.87 13.55 -4.74
N GLU A 133 16.84 12.94 -5.93
CA GLU A 133 15.83 13.24 -6.96
C GLU A 133 14.41 12.94 -6.48
N ALA A 134 14.20 11.79 -5.80
CA ALA A 134 12.90 11.44 -5.21
C ALA A 134 12.47 12.41 -4.10
N LEU A 135 13.40 12.86 -3.26
CA LEU A 135 13.13 13.89 -2.23
C LEU A 135 12.78 15.24 -2.84
N ALA A 136 13.42 15.63 -3.93
CA ALA A 136 13.09 16.86 -4.65
C ALA A 136 11.65 16.83 -5.19
N ARG A 137 11.19 15.68 -5.71
CA ARG A 137 9.80 15.51 -6.21
C ARG A 137 8.73 15.66 -5.14
N VAL A 138 9.07 15.39 -3.87
CA VAL A 138 8.16 15.59 -2.73
C VAL A 138 8.41 16.90 -1.98
N GLY A 139 9.20 17.84 -2.56
CA GLY A 139 9.45 19.17 -2.02
C GLY A 139 10.44 19.19 -0.84
N LEU A 140 11.36 18.22 -0.76
CA LEU A 140 12.36 18.09 0.31
C LEU A 140 13.81 18.00 -0.22
N GLY A 141 14.06 18.49 -1.43
CA GLY A 141 15.36 18.43 -2.08
C GLY A 141 16.46 19.22 -1.36
N ASP A 142 16.10 20.28 -0.64
CA ASP A 142 17.01 21.09 0.20
C ASP A 142 17.35 20.44 1.56
N ARG A 143 16.66 19.34 1.94
CA ARG A 143 16.76 18.68 3.26
C ARG A 143 17.34 17.29 3.23
N THR A 144 17.98 16.87 2.14
CA THR A 144 18.47 15.50 1.94
C THR A 144 19.36 14.98 3.06
N ARG A 145 20.16 15.85 3.71
CA ARG A 145 21.07 15.52 4.83
C ARG A 145 20.42 15.68 6.22
N THR A 146 19.17 16.11 6.29
CA THR A 146 18.43 16.26 7.55
C THR A 146 18.05 14.86 8.09
N LYS A 147 17.88 14.71 9.40
CA LYS A 147 17.36 13.48 10.04
C LYS A 147 15.85 13.59 10.27
N PRO A 148 15.11 12.46 10.27
CA PRO A 148 13.65 12.44 10.42
C PRO A 148 13.09 13.22 11.62
N GLY A 149 13.75 13.17 12.77
CA GLY A 149 13.29 13.84 13.99
C GLY A 149 13.24 15.38 13.92
N LYS A 150 13.74 16.00 12.83
CA LYS A 150 13.64 17.45 12.58
C LYS A 150 12.50 17.82 11.64
N LEU A 151 11.65 16.88 11.26
CA LEU A 151 10.56 17.06 10.31
C LEU A 151 9.20 17.06 11.01
N SER A 152 8.24 17.81 10.45
CA SER A 152 6.82 17.64 10.79
C SER A 152 6.30 16.27 10.33
N GLY A 153 5.16 15.82 10.88
CA GLY A 153 4.53 14.56 10.47
C GLY A 153 4.28 14.47 8.95
N GLY A 154 3.75 15.55 8.34
CA GLY A 154 3.53 15.61 6.90
C GLY A 154 4.82 15.54 6.08
N GLN A 155 5.90 16.15 6.55
CA GLN A 155 7.21 16.01 5.91
C GLN A 155 7.77 14.59 6.04
N GLN A 156 7.62 13.94 7.20
CA GLN A 156 8.00 12.55 7.38
C GLN A 156 7.20 11.62 6.46
N GLN A 157 5.90 11.87 6.30
CA GLN A 157 5.06 11.13 5.35
C GLN A 157 5.55 11.27 3.91
N ARG A 158 5.90 12.48 3.47
CA ARG A 158 6.49 12.70 2.14
C ARG A 158 7.79 11.93 1.93
N VAL A 159 8.64 11.84 2.95
CA VAL A 159 9.86 11.00 2.90
C VAL A 159 9.51 9.52 2.78
N ALA A 160 8.52 9.03 3.55
CA ALA A 160 8.06 7.63 3.48
C ALA A 160 7.51 7.30 2.09
N ILE A 161 6.77 8.22 1.47
CA ILE A 161 6.28 8.07 0.09
C ILE A 161 7.43 8.09 -0.91
N ALA A 162 8.39 9.03 -0.79
CA ALA A 162 9.56 9.06 -1.66
C ALA A 162 10.34 7.74 -1.58
N ARG A 163 10.54 7.19 -0.37
CA ARG A 163 11.15 5.88 -0.15
C ARG A 163 10.37 4.75 -0.83
N ALA A 164 9.04 4.76 -0.72
CA ALA A 164 8.20 3.75 -1.34
C ALA A 164 8.26 3.78 -2.88
N LEU A 165 8.53 4.94 -3.48
CA LEU A 165 8.50 5.16 -4.93
C LEU A 165 9.87 5.11 -5.62
N VAL A 166 10.98 5.24 -4.88
CA VAL A 166 12.32 5.47 -5.43
C VAL A 166 12.78 4.37 -6.40
N HIS A 167 12.33 3.14 -6.20
CA HIS A 167 12.65 1.99 -7.05
C HIS A 167 11.61 1.74 -8.16
N SER A 168 10.71 2.71 -8.40
CA SER A 168 9.65 2.67 -9.42
C SER A 168 8.76 1.42 -9.34
N PRO A 169 8.13 1.13 -8.18
CA PRO A 169 7.28 -0.04 -8.02
C PRO A 169 6.04 0.04 -8.92
N ARG A 170 5.51 -1.13 -9.27
CA ARG A 170 4.25 -1.27 -10.02
C ARG A 170 3.02 -1.29 -9.11
N LEU A 171 3.18 -1.65 -7.84
CA LEU A 171 2.13 -1.63 -6.82
C LEU A 171 2.56 -0.77 -5.65
N ILE A 172 1.73 0.20 -5.27
CA ILE A 172 1.90 0.99 -4.06
C ILE A 172 0.82 0.58 -3.05
N VAL A 173 1.24 0.24 -1.84
CA VAL A 173 0.35 -0.12 -0.74
C VAL A 173 0.53 0.90 0.38
N CYS A 174 -0.56 1.54 0.78
CA CYS A 174 -0.57 2.55 1.84
C CYS A 174 -1.47 2.08 2.99
N ASP A 175 -0.92 1.99 4.19
CA ASP A 175 -1.67 1.70 5.40
C ASP A 175 -1.89 3.01 6.15
N GLU A 176 -3.14 3.51 6.16
CA GLU A 176 -3.58 4.75 6.82
C GLU A 176 -2.69 5.98 6.50
N PRO A 177 -2.47 6.35 5.23
CA PRO A 177 -1.45 7.33 4.84
C PRO A 177 -1.70 8.75 5.32
N THR A 178 -2.90 9.06 5.82
CA THR A 178 -3.32 10.41 6.27
C THR A 178 -3.68 10.49 7.75
N SER A 179 -3.66 9.37 8.49
CA SER A 179 -4.16 9.29 9.87
C SER A 179 -3.42 10.19 10.86
N ALA A 180 -2.12 10.43 10.64
CA ALA A 180 -1.27 11.27 11.49
C ALA A 180 -1.14 12.72 10.99
N LEU A 181 -1.98 13.14 10.02
CA LEU A 181 -1.86 14.43 9.34
C LEU A 181 -3.08 15.32 9.56
N ASP A 182 -2.85 16.63 9.55
CA ASP A 182 -3.93 17.61 9.45
C ASP A 182 -4.64 17.50 8.09
N LYS A 183 -5.82 18.11 7.98
CA LYS A 183 -6.70 18.01 6.81
C LYS A 183 -6.02 18.47 5.51
N GLU A 184 -5.28 19.59 5.57
CA GLU A 184 -4.66 20.19 4.38
C GLU A 184 -3.48 19.34 3.90
N THR A 185 -2.59 18.97 4.82
CA THR A 185 -1.45 18.08 4.52
C THR A 185 -1.93 16.71 4.02
N GLY A 186 -2.98 16.15 4.63
CA GLY A 186 -3.59 14.90 4.19
C GLY A 186 -4.12 14.99 2.76
N ALA A 187 -4.80 16.08 2.40
CA ALA A 187 -5.27 16.29 1.04
C ALA A 187 -4.12 16.36 0.03
N GLN A 188 -3.04 17.10 0.32
CA GLN A 188 -1.86 17.17 -0.55
C GLN A 188 -1.20 15.80 -0.77
N ILE A 189 -1.17 14.95 0.26
CA ILE A 189 -0.66 13.59 0.14
C ILE A 189 -1.56 12.74 -0.77
N MET A 190 -2.88 12.87 -0.62
CA MET A 190 -3.83 12.13 -1.45
C MET A 190 -3.82 12.57 -2.91
N ASP A 191 -3.68 13.88 -3.17
CA ASP A 191 -3.54 14.43 -4.53
C ASP A 191 -2.29 13.84 -5.20
N PHE A 192 -1.17 13.77 -4.47
CA PHE A 192 0.07 13.18 -4.97
C PHE A 192 -0.06 11.66 -5.23
N LEU A 193 -0.70 10.91 -4.33
CA LEU A 193 -0.97 9.48 -4.55
C LEU A 193 -1.93 9.26 -5.73
N ARG A 194 -2.90 10.16 -5.93
CA ARG A 194 -3.81 10.11 -7.06
C ARG A 194 -3.10 10.35 -8.40
N GLU A 195 -2.18 11.31 -8.44
CA GLU A 195 -1.33 11.53 -9.63
C GLU A 195 -0.55 10.27 -10.00
N ILE A 196 0.01 9.57 -9.00
CA ILE A 196 0.73 8.30 -9.20
C ILE A 196 -0.21 7.20 -9.74
N ALA A 197 -1.44 7.11 -9.22
CA ALA A 197 -2.42 6.10 -9.63
C ALA A 197 -2.98 6.34 -11.04
N ASN A 198 -2.83 7.54 -11.60
CA ASN A 198 -3.21 7.84 -12.98
C ASN A 198 -2.24 7.26 -14.02
N ASP A 199 -1.10 6.72 -13.58
CA ASP A 199 -0.17 5.99 -14.44
C ASP A 199 -0.68 4.56 -14.64
N ASP A 200 -1.08 4.21 -15.87
CA ASP A 200 -1.59 2.88 -16.25
C ASP A 200 -0.60 1.72 -15.97
N GLN A 201 0.65 2.05 -15.62
CA GLN A 201 1.67 1.08 -15.23
C GLN A 201 1.74 0.84 -13.72
N ARG A 202 0.83 1.46 -12.94
CA ARG A 202 0.83 1.35 -11.47
C ARG A 202 -0.57 1.07 -10.93
N ALA A 203 -0.60 0.34 -9.82
CA ALA A 203 -1.78 0.19 -8.98
C ALA A 203 -1.51 0.81 -7.60
N VAL A 204 -2.53 1.41 -7.00
CA VAL A 204 -2.45 1.97 -5.64
C VAL A 204 -3.54 1.35 -4.79
N ILE A 205 -3.16 0.72 -3.67
CA ILE A 205 -4.09 0.20 -2.66
C ILE A 205 -3.91 1.03 -1.40
N ILE A 206 -4.99 1.56 -0.87
CA ILE A 206 -5.00 2.33 0.37
C ILE A 206 -5.93 1.68 1.37
N VAL A 207 -5.41 1.29 2.54
CA VAL A 207 -6.23 0.92 3.69
C VAL A 207 -6.54 2.17 4.48
N THR A 208 -7.81 2.38 4.79
CA THR A 208 -8.23 3.53 5.59
C THR A 208 -9.59 3.32 6.24
N HIS A 209 -9.84 4.07 7.31
CA HIS A 209 -11.15 4.28 7.91
C HIS A 209 -11.61 5.75 7.81
N ASP A 210 -10.83 6.62 7.12
CA ASP A 210 -11.09 8.05 6.99
C ASP A 210 -11.99 8.35 5.78
N PRO A 211 -13.26 8.78 5.98
CA PRO A 211 -14.19 9.09 4.88
C PRO A 211 -13.73 10.25 4.01
N ARG A 212 -12.86 11.15 4.52
CA ARG A 212 -12.38 12.33 3.79
C ARG A 212 -11.64 11.97 2.51
N ILE A 213 -11.06 10.76 2.44
CA ILE A 213 -10.27 10.33 1.29
C ILE A 213 -11.05 9.45 0.30
N TYR A 214 -12.29 9.07 0.57
CA TYR A 214 -13.10 8.21 -0.30
C TYR A 214 -13.31 8.79 -1.70
N LYS A 215 -13.38 10.12 -1.82
CA LYS A 215 -13.49 10.84 -3.10
C LYS A 215 -12.35 10.60 -4.09
N TYR A 216 -11.20 10.10 -3.61
CA TYR A 216 -10.03 9.82 -4.45
C TYR A 216 -10.09 8.45 -5.12
N ALA A 217 -10.94 7.54 -4.62
CA ALA A 217 -11.02 6.17 -5.08
C ALA A 217 -11.62 6.05 -6.50
N ASP A 218 -11.15 5.05 -7.23
CA ASP A 218 -11.83 4.50 -8.40
C ASP A 218 -12.74 3.35 -7.99
N ARG A 219 -12.34 2.60 -6.93
CA ARG A 219 -13.10 1.52 -6.33
C ARG A 219 -12.87 1.47 -4.82
N ILE A 220 -13.93 1.13 -4.09
CA ILE A 220 -13.91 0.92 -2.64
C ILE A 220 -14.35 -0.51 -2.36
N ALA A 221 -13.53 -1.28 -1.64
CA ALA A 221 -13.86 -2.59 -1.11
C ALA A 221 -14.11 -2.47 0.40
N GLU A 222 -15.28 -2.93 0.85
CA GLU A 222 -15.66 -2.94 2.25
C GLU A 222 -15.36 -4.29 2.87
N MET A 223 -14.58 -4.29 3.94
CA MET A 223 -14.20 -5.49 4.67
C MET A 223 -14.78 -5.50 6.07
N GLU A 224 -15.43 -6.60 6.46
CA GLU A 224 -15.92 -6.84 7.80
C GLU A 224 -15.74 -8.31 8.17
N ASP A 225 -15.40 -8.57 9.42
CA ASP A 225 -15.22 -9.92 10.00
C ASP A 225 -14.47 -10.90 9.09
N GLY A 226 -13.35 -10.46 8.51
CA GLY A 226 -12.48 -11.29 7.68
C GLY A 226 -13.01 -11.59 6.28
N ARG A 227 -14.00 -10.84 5.77
CA ARG A 227 -14.59 -11.01 4.44
C ARG A 227 -14.71 -9.68 3.71
N ILE A 228 -14.55 -9.69 2.40
CA ILE A 228 -14.98 -8.58 1.55
C ILE A 228 -16.49 -8.74 1.35
N LEU A 229 -17.26 -7.77 1.84
CA LEU A 229 -18.72 -7.80 1.78
C LEU A 229 -19.24 -7.19 0.49
N GLN A 230 -18.61 -6.10 0.05
CA GLN A 230 -19.10 -5.31 -1.07
C GLN A 230 -17.96 -4.55 -1.74
N GLU A 231 -18.07 -4.36 -3.04
CA GLU A 231 -17.24 -3.46 -3.82
C GLU A 231 -18.11 -2.41 -4.52
N THR A 232 -17.68 -1.15 -4.46
CA THR A 232 -18.34 -0.02 -5.14
C THR A 232 -17.36 0.57 -6.14
N THR A 233 -17.73 0.56 -7.42
CA THR A 233 -16.86 1.00 -8.53
C THR A 233 -17.44 2.24 -9.19
N GLY A 234 -16.55 3.19 -9.52
CA GLY A 234 -16.88 4.42 -10.24
C GLY A 234 -17.23 5.60 -9.33
N LYS A 235 -16.75 6.78 -9.75
CA LYS A 235 -16.84 8.01 -8.93
C LYS A 235 -18.28 8.41 -8.60
N THR A 236 -19.23 8.19 -9.49
CA THR A 236 -20.65 8.51 -9.25
C THR A 236 -21.23 7.62 -8.16
N ALA A 237 -21.06 6.32 -8.24
CA ALA A 237 -21.56 5.38 -7.23
C ALA A 237 -20.91 5.59 -5.85
N ILE A 238 -19.61 5.91 -5.83
CA ILE A 238 -18.88 6.24 -4.62
C ILE A 238 -19.42 7.53 -4.01
N ALA A 239 -19.66 8.56 -4.81
CA ALA A 239 -20.21 9.83 -4.34
C ALA A 239 -21.63 9.66 -3.75
N GLU A 240 -22.50 8.92 -4.42
CA GLU A 240 -23.85 8.63 -3.94
C GLU A 240 -23.85 7.87 -2.62
N LYS A 241 -23.00 6.86 -2.50
CA LYS A 241 -22.99 5.97 -1.33
C LYS A 241 -22.28 6.55 -0.10
N TYR A 242 -21.15 7.23 -0.31
CA TYR A 242 -20.26 7.59 0.80
C TYR A 242 -20.10 9.10 1.03
N LEU A 243 -20.44 9.95 0.03
CA LEU A 243 -20.22 11.39 0.14
C LEU A 243 -21.53 12.20 0.24
N SER A 244 -22.69 11.58 -0.03
CA SER A 244 -24.00 12.24 -0.03
C SER A 244 -24.67 12.26 1.35
N VAL A 245 -24.12 11.57 2.37
CA VAL A 245 -24.66 11.58 3.74
C VAL A 245 -23.98 12.70 4.52
N PRO A 246 -24.70 13.74 4.97
CA PRO A 246 -24.13 14.74 5.89
C PRO A 246 -23.82 14.04 7.23
N HIS A 247 -22.59 14.14 7.68
CA HIS A 247 -22.13 13.72 9.01
C HIS A 247 -22.36 14.82 10.05
#